data_1bc0125d948edb271bb93aacdf712a74
#
_entry.id   1bc0125d948edb271bb93aacdf712a74
#
_cell.length_a   1.000
_cell.length_b   1.000
_cell.length_c   1.000
_cell.angle_alpha   90.00
_cell.angle_beta   90.00
_cell.angle_gamma   90.00
#
_symmetry.space_group_name_H-M   'P 1'
#
loop_
_entity.id
_entity.type
_entity.pdbx_description
1 polymer ?
#
loop_
_entity_poly.entity_id
_entity_poly.type
_entity_poly.pdbx_seq_one_letter_code
_entity_poly.pdbx_strand_id
1 'polypeptide(L)'
;IKEFSLHDGPGARTTVFFKGCPLRCRWCHNPEGLKAEPELMIKQSLCRHCGRCFQPCGHPECRPFERCIHACPHGLIQVSGKEYGVEELAGILMRHADYYRRCGGGVTFSGGEPLMQSQFLMELARKLDCHVALQTSGYADSEVFQAVVGEMDYVMFDIKLADRQQHKTYTGVFNDRILANLDFLRKSGTEFLIR
;
A
#
# COMPACT_ATOMS: atom_id res chain seq x y z
N ILE A 1 4.74 -6.39 2.76
CA ILE A 1 3.80 -7.52 2.72
C ILE A 1 3.51 -7.93 4.15
N LYS A 2 2.23 -8.14 4.48
CA LYS A 2 1.77 -8.64 5.78
C LYS A 2 0.90 -9.86 5.55
N GLU A 3 1.36 -11.01 6.02
CA GLU A 3 0.63 -12.26 5.91
C GLU A 3 -0.39 -12.43 7.05
N PHE A 4 -1.43 -13.22 6.81
CA PHE A 4 -2.46 -13.61 7.79
C PHE A 4 -3.22 -12.45 8.44
N SER A 5 -3.53 -11.39 7.66
CA SER A 5 -4.38 -10.30 8.13
C SER A 5 -5.85 -10.73 8.16
N LEU A 6 -6.56 -10.39 9.25
CA LEU A 6 -7.97 -10.72 9.47
C LEU A 6 -8.90 -9.50 9.36
N HIS A 7 -8.35 -8.30 9.15
CA HIS A 7 -9.10 -7.04 9.16
C HIS A 7 -9.02 -6.27 7.83
N ASP A 8 -8.42 -6.88 6.82
CA ASP A 8 -8.16 -6.25 5.52
C ASP A 8 -9.05 -6.85 4.40
N GLY A 9 -10.30 -7.18 4.73
CA GLY A 9 -11.30 -7.75 3.83
C GLY A 9 -11.79 -9.13 4.27
N PRO A 10 -12.61 -9.83 3.45
CA PRO A 10 -13.17 -11.13 3.79
C PRO A 10 -12.11 -12.22 3.96
N GLY A 11 -12.27 -13.08 4.96
CA GLY A 11 -11.38 -14.20 5.25
C GLY A 11 -9.98 -13.77 5.74
N ALA A 12 -9.05 -14.72 5.82
CA ALA A 12 -7.66 -14.41 6.15
C ALA A 12 -6.86 -14.09 4.88
N ARG A 13 -6.10 -13.00 4.91
CA ARG A 13 -5.54 -12.39 3.69
C ARG A 13 -4.06 -12.09 3.83
N THR A 14 -3.40 -12.00 2.69
CA THR A 14 -2.09 -11.35 2.61
C THR A 14 -2.28 -9.93 2.08
N THR A 15 -1.84 -8.95 2.87
CA THR A 15 -1.94 -7.54 2.50
C THR A 15 -0.62 -7.05 1.92
N VAL A 16 -0.68 -6.52 0.71
CA VAL A 16 0.43 -5.86 0.02
C VAL A 16 0.29 -4.36 0.23
N PHE A 17 1.28 -3.75 0.89
CA PHE A 17 1.30 -2.31 1.13
C PHE A 17 2.09 -1.61 0.02
N PHE A 18 1.38 -0.91 -0.86
CA PHE A 18 1.98 -0.09 -1.90
C PHE A 18 2.61 1.17 -1.31
N LYS A 19 3.65 1.68 -1.95
CA LYS A 19 4.24 2.98 -1.65
C LYS A 19 3.75 4.03 -2.64
N GLY A 20 3.75 5.28 -2.17
CA GLY A 20 3.19 6.42 -2.86
C GLY A 20 1.75 6.69 -2.40
N CYS A 21 1.49 7.94 -1.98
CA CYS A 21 0.14 8.40 -1.65
C CYS A 21 0.03 9.88 -2.02
N PRO A 22 -1.03 10.29 -2.73
CA PRO A 22 -1.27 11.70 -3.04
C PRO A 22 -1.82 12.49 -1.85
N LEU A 23 -2.37 11.78 -0.85
CA LEU A 23 -2.89 12.37 0.36
C LEU A 23 -1.78 12.60 1.40
N ARG A 24 -2.01 13.56 2.30
CA ARG A 24 -1.15 13.91 3.43
C ARG A 24 -1.97 13.97 4.72
N CYS A 25 -2.72 12.88 4.98
CA CYS A 25 -3.59 12.78 6.15
C CYS A 25 -2.81 13.03 7.44
N ARG A 26 -3.28 13.95 8.28
CA ARG A 26 -2.62 14.27 9.56
C ARG A 26 -2.60 13.09 10.55
N TRP A 27 -3.49 12.12 10.36
CA TRP A 27 -3.57 10.89 11.14
C TRP A 27 -3.10 9.64 10.38
N CYS A 28 -2.20 9.80 9.41
CA CYS A 28 -1.73 8.66 8.62
C CYS A 28 -1.12 7.58 9.51
N HIS A 29 -1.61 6.34 9.39
CA HIS A 29 -1.09 5.20 10.13
C HIS A 29 0.16 4.59 9.48
N ASN A 30 0.36 4.83 8.17
CA ASN A 30 1.47 4.28 7.40
C ASN A 30 2.26 5.41 6.71
N PRO A 31 2.89 6.33 7.47
CA PRO A 31 3.60 7.48 6.91
C PRO A 31 4.77 7.06 6.00
N GLU A 32 5.32 5.86 6.20
CA GLU A 32 6.33 5.23 5.34
C GLU A 32 5.81 4.89 3.94
N GLY A 33 4.49 4.87 3.75
CA GLY A 33 3.83 4.67 2.45
C GLY A 33 3.63 5.97 1.66
N LEU A 34 3.99 7.15 2.19
CA LEU A 34 3.70 8.43 1.53
C LEU A 34 4.55 8.69 0.29
N LYS A 35 5.84 8.36 0.33
CA LYS A 35 6.73 8.45 -0.83
C LYS A 35 6.70 7.15 -1.63
N ALA A 36 6.91 7.24 -2.94
CA ALA A 36 6.97 6.07 -3.80
C ALA A 36 8.28 5.30 -3.64
N GLU A 37 9.38 6.02 -3.48
CA GLU A 37 10.72 5.46 -3.38
C GLU A 37 10.96 4.77 -2.03
N PRO A 38 11.84 3.77 -1.95
CA PRO A 38 12.30 3.20 -0.70
C PRO A 38 12.92 4.27 0.22
N GLU A 39 12.65 4.18 1.51
CA GLU A 39 13.12 5.14 2.52
C GLU A 39 13.78 4.44 3.70
N LEU A 40 14.76 5.11 4.32
CA LEU A 40 15.31 4.67 5.58
C LEU A 40 14.37 4.97 6.74
N MET A 41 14.09 3.94 7.52
CA MET A 41 13.44 4.04 8.83
C MET A 41 14.49 3.81 9.92
N ILE A 42 14.61 4.76 10.83
CA ILE A 42 15.56 4.69 11.94
C ILE A 42 14.81 4.85 13.26
N LYS A 43 14.97 3.88 14.17
CA LYS A 43 14.42 3.99 15.53
C LYS A 43 15.24 5.01 16.33
N GLN A 44 14.94 6.30 16.13
CA GLN A 44 15.67 7.44 16.69
C GLN A 44 15.82 7.37 18.23
N SER A 45 14.75 6.98 18.94
CA SER A 45 14.73 6.88 20.40
C SER A 45 15.72 5.86 20.98
N LEU A 46 16.16 4.90 20.17
CA LEU A 46 17.11 3.87 20.57
C LEU A 46 18.52 4.10 19.99
N CYS A 47 18.66 5.11 19.13
CA CYS A 47 19.92 5.41 18.46
C CYS A 47 20.94 5.98 19.47
N ARG A 48 22.10 5.32 19.55
CA ARG A 48 23.23 5.76 20.42
C ARG A 48 24.18 6.74 19.74
N HIS A 49 23.85 7.19 18.53
CA HIS A 49 24.65 8.15 17.74
C HIS A 49 26.14 7.72 17.55
N CYS A 50 26.42 6.42 17.44
CA CYS A 50 27.77 5.88 17.38
C CYS A 50 28.51 6.15 16.04
N GLY A 51 27.84 6.70 15.06
CA GLY A 51 28.41 7.11 13.76
C GLY A 51 28.75 5.97 12.78
N ARG A 52 28.66 4.71 13.17
CA ARG A 52 29.07 3.56 12.32
C ARG A 52 28.38 3.51 10.96
N CYS A 53 27.09 3.88 10.91
CA CYS A 53 26.32 3.89 9.67
C CYS A 53 26.75 4.98 8.67
N PHE A 54 27.55 5.94 9.08
CA PHE A 54 28.11 6.98 8.20
C PHE A 54 29.49 6.62 7.65
N GLN A 55 30.05 5.51 8.07
CA GLN A 55 31.32 5.04 7.51
C GLN A 55 31.13 4.59 6.05
N PRO A 56 32.08 4.85 5.17
CA PRO A 56 32.04 4.38 3.79
C PRO A 56 31.83 2.86 3.72
N CYS A 57 30.97 2.41 2.82
CA CYS A 57 30.73 1.00 2.59
C CYS A 57 30.62 0.71 1.08
N GLY A 58 30.91 -0.54 0.70
CA GLY A 58 30.88 -0.99 -0.70
C GLY A 58 29.52 -1.61 -1.12
N HIS A 59 28.52 -1.63 -0.26
CA HIS A 59 27.22 -2.26 -0.56
C HIS A 59 26.40 -1.42 -1.54
N PRO A 60 26.04 -1.95 -2.74
CA PRO A 60 25.30 -1.21 -3.75
C PRO A 60 23.95 -0.68 -3.24
N GLU A 61 23.25 -1.46 -2.44
CA GLU A 61 21.93 -1.13 -1.87
C GLU A 61 21.97 0.01 -0.84
N CYS A 62 23.16 0.35 -0.34
CA CYS A 62 23.33 1.47 0.58
C CYS A 62 23.44 2.83 -0.15
N ARG A 63 23.79 2.83 -1.45
CA ARG A 63 24.08 4.05 -2.23
C ARG A 63 22.94 5.08 -2.21
N PRO A 64 21.66 4.70 -2.35
CA PRO A 64 20.57 5.68 -2.37
C PRO A 64 20.39 6.42 -1.04
N PHE A 65 20.95 5.89 0.06
CA PHE A 65 20.67 6.36 1.41
C PHE A 65 21.81 7.14 2.06
N GLU A 66 22.95 7.27 1.37
CA GLU A 66 24.16 7.92 1.90
C GLU A 66 24.59 7.38 3.28
N ARG A 67 24.23 6.14 3.58
CA ARG A 67 24.35 5.53 4.90
C ARG A 67 24.38 4.01 4.78
N CYS A 68 25.26 3.34 5.51
CA CYS A 68 25.27 1.86 5.53
C CYS A 68 24.08 1.31 6.35
N ILE A 69 23.18 0.59 5.70
CA ILE A 69 22.02 -0.02 6.33
C ILE A 69 22.36 -1.23 7.20
N HIS A 70 23.53 -1.84 6.96
CA HIS A 70 24.00 -3.04 7.68
C HIS A 70 24.88 -2.73 8.91
N ALA A 71 25.41 -1.50 9.01
CA ALA A 71 26.43 -1.18 10.02
C ALA A 71 25.87 -0.94 11.43
N CYS A 72 24.55 -0.92 11.59
CA CYS A 72 23.95 -0.64 12.90
C CYS A 72 24.03 -1.89 13.80
N PRO A 73 24.83 -1.88 14.90
CA PRO A 73 24.98 -3.04 15.78
C PRO A 73 23.70 -3.38 16.56
N HIS A 74 22.73 -2.48 16.56
CA HIS A 74 21.45 -2.64 17.26
C HIS A 74 20.28 -2.89 16.29
N GLY A 75 20.52 -3.06 14.98
CA GLY A 75 19.46 -3.32 14.00
C GLY A 75 18.39 -2.22 13.90
N LEU A 76 18.78 -0.96 14.16
CA LEU A 76 17.83 0.17 14.24
C LEU A 76 17.52 0.80 12.89
N ILE A 77 18.23 0.39 11.84
CA ILE A 77 18.08 0.89 10.48
C ILE A 77 17.34 -0.16 9.65
N GLN A 78 16.24 0.23 9.05
CA GLN A 78 15.45 -0.61 8.16
C GLN A 78 15.14 0.18 6.89
N VAL A 79 14.99 -0.52 5.77
CA VAL A 79 14.50 0.07 4.53
C VAL A 79 13.01 -0.22 4.43
N SER A 80 12.20 0.83 4.31
CA SER A 80 10.79 0.70 3.98
C SER A 80 10.64 0.76 2.47
N GLY A 81 10.05 -0.28 1.91
CA GLY A 81 9.85 -0.46 0.48
C GLY A 81 10.91 -1.38 -0.15
N LYS A 82 10.44 -2.19 -1.07
CA LYS A 82 11.22 -3.03 -1.98
C LYS A 82 10.50 -3.02 -3.32
N GLU A 83 11.24 -2.91 -4.39
CA GLU A 83 10.70 -3.06 -5.75
C GLU A 83 10.49 -4.54 -6.07
N TYR A 84 9.40 -4.84 -6.73
CA TYR A 84 9.03 -6.18 -7.18
C TYR A 84 8.60 -6.14 -8.64
N GLY A 85 9.01 -7.15 -9.40
CA GLY A 85 8.36 -7.47 -10.67
C GLY A 85 7.01 -8.17 -10.43
N VAL A 86 6.09 -8.05 -11.42
CA VAL A 86 4.75 -8.66 -11.33
C VAL A 86 4.83 -10.16 -11.08
N GLU A 87 5.64 -10.89 -11.85
CA GLU A 87 5.80 -12.35 -11.73
C GLU A 87 6.42 -12.76 -10.39
N GLU A 88 7.43 -12.01 -9.92
CA GLU A 88 8.06 -12.25 -8.61
C GLU A 88 7.03 -12.13 -7.49
N LEU A 89 6.27 -11.04 -7.49
CA LEU A 89 5.29 -10.78 -6.44
C LEU A 89 4.12 -11.76 -6.50
N ALA A 90 3.60 -12.05 -7.69
CA ALA A 90 2.56 -13.06 -7.87
C ALA A 90 3.00 -14.44 -7.34
N GLY A 91 4.23 -14.87 -7.66
CA GLY A 91 4.80 -16.12 -7.15
C GLY A 91 4.89 -16.16 -5.63
N ILE A 92 5.26 -15.03 -4.99
CA ILE A 92 5.29 -14.92 -3.52
C ILE A 92 3.88 -15.06 -2.92
N LEU A 93 2.91 -14.34 -3.47
CA LEU A 93 1.54 -14.32 -2.96
C LEU A 93 0.83 -15.67 -3.14
N MET A 94 1.03 -16.31 -4.29
CA MET A 94 0.37 -17.59 -4.61
C MET A 94 0.94 -18.80 -3.86
N ARG A 95 2.01 -18.65 -3.10
CA ARG A 95 2.45 -19.70 -2.13
C ARG A 95 1.36 -20.07 -1.13
N HIS A 96 0.45 -19.15 -0.86
CA HIS A 96 -0.66 -19.31 0.09
C HIS A 96 -2.02 -19.60 -0.57
N ALA A 97 -2.05 -19.93 -1.87
CA ALA A 97 -3.30 -20.13 -2.64
C ALA A 97 -4.25 -21.15 -2.00
N ASP A 98 -3.72 -22.30 -1.53
CA ASP A 98 -4.52 -23.30 -0.85
C ASP A 98 -5.12 -22.80 0.47
N TYR A 99 -4.38 -21.98 1.17
CA TYR A 99 -4.85 -21.36 2.40
C TYR A 99 -5.99 -20.37 2.11
N TYR A 100 -5.84 -19.52 1.10
CA TYR A 100 -6.89 -18.57 0.70
C TYR A 100 -8.18 -19.30 0.34
N ARG A 101 -8.11 -20.36 -0.45
CA ARG A 101 -9.29 -21.18 -0.82
C ARG A 101 -10.00 -21.77 0.39
N ARG A 102 -9.26 -22.26 1.38
CA ARG A 102 -9.83 -22.90 2.59
C ARG A 102 -10.49 -21.91 3.55
N CYS A 103 -9.98 -20.69 3.65
CA CYS A 103 -10.49 -19.70 4.61
C CYS A 103 -11.34 -18.59 3.97
N GLY A 104 -11.69 -18.72 2.68
CA GLY A 104 -12.43 -17.67 1.94
C GLY A 104 -11.70 -16.34 1.89
N GLY A 105 -10.36 -16.37 1.95
CA GLY A 105 -9.50 -15.21 1.95
C GLY A 105 -8.87 -14.93 0.59
N GLY A 106 -7.75 -14.21 0.60
CA GLY A 106 -7.04 -13.86 -0.64
C GLY A 106 -5.97 -12.79 -0.46
N VAL A 107 -5.83 -11.93 -1.44
CA VAL A 107 -4.87 -10.83 -1.42
C VAL A 107 -5.60 -9.50 -1.29
N THR A 108 -5.04 -8.57 -0.51
CA THR A 108 -5.51 -7.19 -0.40
C THR A 108 -4.42 -6.22 -0.81
N PHE A 109 -4.73 -5.32 -1.70
CA PHE A 109 -3.88 -4.19 -2.07
C PHE A 109 -4.22 -2.98 -1.19
N SER A 110 -3.24 -2.47 -0.46
CA SER A 110 -3.37 -1.40 0.52
C SER A 110 -2.08 -0.57 0.59
N GLY A 111 -1.82 0.17 1.66
CA GLY A 111 -0.56 0.87 1.93
C GLY A 111 -0.67 2.38 1.89
N GLY A 112 0.02 3.04 0.97
CA GLY A 112 -0.21 4.43 0.62
C GLY A 112 -1.53 4.57 -0.14
N GLU A 113 -1.47 4.76 -1.44
CA GLU A 113 -2.65 4.69 -2.32
C GLU A 113 -2.31 3.76 -3.50
N PRO A 114 -2.87 2.53 -3.55
CA PRO A 114 -2.56 1.56 -4.60
C PRO A 114 -2.84 2.07 -6.02
N LEU A 115 -3.84 2.95 -6.18
CA LEU A 115 -4.19 3.57 -7.46
C LEU A 115 -3.05 4.39 -8.08
N MET A 116 -2.06 4.80 -7.29
CA MET A 116 -0.84 5.45 -7.80
C MET A 116 0.01 4.53 -8.68
N GLN A 117 -0.14 3.22 -8.52
CA GLN A 117 0.56 2.18 -9.29
C GLN A 117 -0.45 1.30 -10.03
N SER A 118 -1.49 1.91 -10.59
CA SER A 118 -2.65 1.23 -11.17
C SER A 118 -2.32 0.19 -12.24
N GLN A 119 -1.36 0.48 -13.13
CA GLN A 119 -0.95 -0.47 -14.16
C GLN A 119 -0.35 -1.74 -13.54
N PHE A 120 0.64 -1.59 -12.65
CA PHE A 120 1.25 -2.71 -11.93
C PHE A 120 0.20 -3.50 -11.14
N LEU A 121 -0.70 -2.79 -10.45
CA LEU A 121 -1.77 -3.38 -9.67
C LEU A 121 -2.71 -4.26 -10.51
N MET A 122 -3.16 -3.77 -11.67
CA MET A 122 -4.03 -4.54 -12.57
C MET A 122 -3.29 -5.74 -13.17
N GLU A 123 -2.03 -5.58 -13.60
CA GLU A 123 -1.23 -6.68 -14.10
C GLU A 123 -1.02 -7.76 -13.05
N LEU A 124 -0.77 -7.37 -11.79
CA LEU A 124 -0.63 -8.28 -10.67
C LEU A 124 -1.96 -8.99 -10.35
N ALA A 125 -3.08 -8.26 -10.28
CA ALA A 125 -4.40 -8.83 -10.00
C ALA A 125 -4.76 -9.96 -10.97
N ARG A 126 -4.52 -9.76 -12.27
CA ARG A 126 -4.77 -10.78 -13.32
C ARG A 126 -3.93 -12.04 -13.19
N LYS A 127 -2.82 -12.01 -12.44
CA LYS A 127 -1.95 -13.16 -12.19
C LYS A 127 -2.34 -13.97 -10.95
N LEU A 128 -3.25 -13.44 -10.13
CA LEU A 128 -3.64 -14.06 -8.88
C LEU A 128 -4.88 -14.95 -9.10
N ASP A 129 -4.73 -16.24 -8.80
CA ASP A 129 -5.85 -17.21 -8.77
C ASP A 129 -6.44 -17.26 -7.34
N CYS A 130 -6.94 -16.11 -6.87
CA CYS A 130 -7.59 -15.98 -5.56
C CYS A 130 -8.44 -14.71 -5.51
N HIS A 131 -9.29 -14.59 -4.50
CA HIS A 131 -10.07 -13.38 -4.25
C HIS A 131 -9.17 -12.16 -4.01
N VAL A 132 -9.37 -11.08 -4.78
CA VAL A 132 -8.57 -9.86 -4.73
C VAL A 132 -9.39 -8.70 -4.18
N ALA A 133 -8.86 -8.03 -3.16
CA ALA A 133 -9.48 -6.85 -2.57
C ALA A 133 -8.59 -5.61 -2.70
N LEU A 134 -9.23 -4.47 -2.83
CA LEU A 134 -8.58 -3.15 -2.85
C LEU A 134 -9.00 -2.34 -1.63
N GLN A 135 -8.05 -1.78 -0.91
CA GLN A 135 -8.29 -0.72 0.07
C GLN A 135 -7.76 0.60 -0.49
N THR A 136 -8.63 1.56 -0.67
CA THR A 136 -8.31 2.83 -1.35
C THR A 136 -9.08 4.00 -0.78
N SER A 137 -8.51 5.19 -0.88
CA SER A 137 -9.24 6.46 -0.69
C SER A 137 -10.08 6.84 -1.92
N GLY A 138 -9.91 6.16 -3.05
CA GLY A 138 -10.56 6.50 -4.30
C GLY A 138 -10.03 7.77 -4.98
N TYR A 139 -8.89 8.31 -4.55
CA TYR A 139 -8.31 9.52 -5.15
C TYR A 139 -7.48 9.17 -6.39
N ALA A 140 -8.16 9.02 -7.50
CA ALA A 140 -7.58 8.81 -8.83
C ALA A 140 -8.47 9.43 -9.89
N ASP A 141 -7.97 9.54 -11.12
CA ASP A 141 -8.81 9.87 -12.27
C ASP A 141 -9.86 8.77 -12.48
N SER A 142 -11.06 9.15 -12.91
CA SER A 142 -12.22 8.23 -12.95
C SER A 142 -11.97 7.02 -13.86
N GLU A 143 -11.30 7.21 -14.99
CA GLU A 143 -10.96 6.11 -15.91
C GLU A 143 -10.03 5.08 -15.25
N VAL A 144 -9.01 5.57 -14.52
CA VAL A 144 -8.09 4.72 -13.76
C VAL A 144 -8.82 3.95 -12.68
N PHE A 145 -9.66 4.64 -11.91
CA PHE A 145 -10.44 4.01 -10.83
C PHE A 145 -11.37 2.92 -11.37
N GLN A 146 -12.11 3.21 -12.46
CA GLN A 146 -13.02 2.27 -13.10
C GLN A 146 -12.29 1.02 -13.61
N ALA A 147 -11.16 1.21 -14.29
CA ALA A 147 -10.36 0.10 -14.80
C ALA A 147 -9.85 -0.80 -13.66
N VAL A 148 -9.37 -0.21 -12.57
CA VAL A 148 -8.89 -0.98 -11.41
C VAL A 148 -10.02 -1.71 -10.71
N VAL A 149 -11.17 -1.07 -10.48
CA VAL A 149 -12.33 -1.71 -9.84
C VAL A 149 -12.81 -2.91 -10.64
N GLY A 150 -12.72 -2.86 -11.97
CA GLY A 150 -13.08 -3.99 -12.84
C GLY A 150 -12.23 -5.26 -12.65
N GLU A 151 -11.07 -5.14 -12.02
CA GLU A 151 -10.17 -6.27 -11.70
C GLU A 151 -10.28 -6.72 -10.23
N MET A 152 -11.18 -6.13 -9.45
CA MET A 152 -11.30 -6.39 -8.01
C MET A 152 -12.59 -7.13 -7.68
N ASP A 153 -12.51 -8.10 -6.77
CA ASP A 153 -13.69 -8.79 -6.23
C ASP A 153 -14.33 -7.98 -5.08
N TYR A 154 -13.53 -7.19 -4.37
CA TYR A 154 -13.99 -6.45 -3.20
C TYR A 154 -13.25 -5.13 -3.01
N VAL A 155 -13.96 -4.06 -2.66
CA VAL A 155 -13.37 -2.74 -2.43
C VAL A 155 -13.68 -2.22 -1.03
N MET A 156 -12.65 -1.90 -0.26
CA MET A 156 -12.75 -1.13 0.98
C MET A 156 -12.46 0.34 0.64
N PHE A 157 -13.49 1.14 0.66
CA PHE A 157 -13.45 2.54 0.23
C PHE A 157 -13.38 3.47 1.44
N ASP A 158 -12.25 4.15 1.62
CA ASP A 158 -11.98 5.01 2.77
C ASP A 158 -12.43 6.45 2.55
N ILE A 159 -13.53 6.87 3.17
CA ILE A 159 -13.95 8.28 3.22
C ILE A 159 -13.28 8.94 4.43
N LYS A 160 -12.30 9.81 4.20
CA LYS A 160 -11.54 10.44 5.28
C LYS A 160 -12.36 11.54 5.98
N LEU A 161 -13.05 12.40 5.21
CA LEU A 161 -13.92 13.45 5.69
C LEU A 161 -14.97 13.77 4.61
N ALA A 162 -16.22 14.01 5.01
CA ALA A 162 -17.29 14.36 4.10
C ALA A 162 -17.24 15.84 3.65
N ASP A 163 -16.92 16.76 4.58
CA ASP A 163 -16.81 18.18 4.28
C ASP A 163 -15.61 18.46 3.37
N ARG A 164 -15.85 19.14 2.28
CA ARG A 164 -14.87 19.42 1.22
C ARG A 164 -13.66 20.23 1.72
N GLN A 165 -13.91 21.26 2.52
CA GLN A 165 -12.86 22.17 2.99
C GLN A 165 -12.02 21.52 4.11
N GLN A 166 -12.69 20.81 5.02
CA GLN A 166 -11.99 20.04 6.05
C GLN A 166 -11.16 18.92 5.42
N HIS A 167 -11.70 18.22 4.41
CA HIS A 167 -10.93 17.21 3.68
C HIS A 167 -9.62 17.78 3.15
N LYS A 168 -9.69 18.94 2.44
CA LYS A 168 -8.48 19.62 1.95
C LYS A 168 -7.51 19.99 3.07
N THR A 169 -8.03 20.50 4.19
CA THR A 169 -7.23 20.95 5.33
C THR A 169 -6.47 19.80 6.00
N TYR A 170 -7.10 18.63 6.12
CA TYR A 170 -6.56 17.52 6.89
C TYR A 170 -5.88 16.45 6.04
N THR A 171 -6.18 16.36 4.75
CA THR A 171 -5.61 15.35 3.85
C THR A 171 -4.75 15.93 2.72
N GLY A 172 -4.79 17.25 2.54
CA GLY A 172 -4.04 17.93 1.49
C GLY A 172 -4.74 18.02 0.13
N VAL A 173 -5.86 17.28 -0.09
CA VAL A 173 -6.60 17.25 -1.35
C VAL A 173 -8.08 17.48 -1.13
N PHE A 174 -8.81 17.96 -2.15
CA PHE A 174 -10.27 17.99 -2.13
C PHE A 174 -10.86 16.61 -2.38
N ASN A 175 -12.08 16.35 -1.88
CA ASN A 175 -12.75 15.07 -2.00
C ASN A 175 -13.64 14.92 -3.25
N ASP A 176 -13.66 15.89 -4.15
CA ASP A 176 -14.54 15.87 -5.33
C ASP A 176 -14.33 14.60 -6.18
N ARG A 177 -13.08 14.24 -6.49
CA ARG A 177 -12.74 13.01 -7.22
C ARG A 177 -13.14 11.75 -6.45
N ILE A 178 -12.92 11.75 -5.15
CA ILE A 178 -13.24 10.62 -4.25
C ILE A 178 -14.75 10.36 -4.30
N LEU A 179 -15.57 11.40 -4.16
CA LEU A 179 -17.02 11.28 -4.17
C LEU A 179 -17.57 10.86 -5.55
N ALA A 180 -16.98 11.36 -6.65
CA ALA A 180 -17.31 10.92 -7.99
C ALA A 180 -17.01 9.42 -8.20
N ASN A 181 -15.86 8.95 -7.74
CA ASN A 181 -15.46 7.55 -7.81
C ASN A 181 -16.31 6.65 -6.90
N LEU A 182 -16.73 7.16 -5.75
CA LEU A 182 -17.69 6.45 -4.89
C LEU A 182 -19.06 6.29 -5.58
N ASP A 183 -19.54 7.32 -6.27
CA ASP A 183 -20.82 7.23 -7.00
C ASP A 183 -20.76 6.20 -8.13
N PHE A 184 -19.62 6.10 -8.82
CA PHE A 184 -19.38 5.02 -9.77
C PHE A 184 -19.37 3.64 -9.07
N LEU A 185 -18.60 3.48 -7.98
CA LEU A 185 -18.48 2.20 -7.26
C LEU A 185 -19.85 1.66 -6.81
N ARG A 186 -20.73 2.53 -6.34
CA ARG A 186 -22.13 2.18 -5.96
C ARG A 186 -22.95 1.61 -7.11
N LYS A 187 -22.57 1.89 -8.36
CA LYS A 187 -23.27 1.47 -9.58
C LYS A 187 -22.55 0.35 -10.32
N SER A 188 -21.31 0.03 -9.95
CA SER A 188 -20.45 -0.92 -10.67
C SER A 188 -20.88 -2.38 -10.53
N GLY A 189 -21.60 -2.72 -9.47
CA GLY A 189 -21.90 -4.11 -9.09
C GLY A 189 -20.80 -4.81 -8.31
N THR A 190 -19.63 -4.20 -8.15
CA THR A 190 -18.54 -4.72 -7.32
C THR A 190 -18.94 -4.64 -5.85
N GLU A 191 -18.70 -5.71 -5.09
CA GLU A 191 -18.95 -5.69 -3.64
C GLU A 191 -17.99 -4.71 -2.93
N PHE A 192 -18.52 -3.90 -2.01
CA PHE A 192 -17.69 -2.92 -1.32
C PHE A 192 -18.15 -2.62 0.11
N LEU A 193 -17.21 -2.08 0.89
CA LEU A 193 -17.41 -1.54 2.24
C LEU A 193 -16.90 -0.09 2.29
N ILE A 194 -17.71 0.82 2.85
CA ILE A 194 -17.27 2.18 3.19
C ILE A 194 -16.66 2.18 4.59
N ARG A 195 -15.51 2.84 4.72
CA ARG A 195 -14.78 2.98 5.99
C ARG A 195 -14.53 4.43 6.35
#